data_4c4f34c80379640b6fa6ee066c7b428c
#
_entry.id   4c4f34c80379640b6fa6ee066c7b428c
#
_cell.length_a   1.000
_cell.length_b   1.000
_cell.length_c   1.000
_cell.angle_alpha   90.00
_cell.angle_beta   90.00
_cell.angle_gamma   90.00
#
_symmetry.space_group_name_H-M   'P 1'
#
loop_
_entity.id
_entity.type
_entity.pdbx_description
1 polymer ?
#
loop_
_entity_poly.entity_id
_entity_poly.type
_entity_poly.pdbx_seq_one_letter_code
_entity_poly.pdbx_strand_id
1 'polypeptide(L)'
;MTLDENDNDSVPTTHPRYLSLKYRHKIIEGMKNLVVAEAGLIAHGRGECFDYILGEKTTETAKSAIKAAVAALKLAKKPVISVNGNAAALVPDDLVKLSKRLNIPLEINLFYYKEGRIEAIRRVLENAGATDIRGINENQIVELHGLESNRRKVELIAEADVVMVPLEDGDRTEALKKLDKKVIAIDLNPISRTALWADITIVDNIVRVIPEMIKAAEEFKNYTEQDLVKILNNFNNKMNIQKTLDLIIDYIKNQKKEVFKTLKK
;
A
#
# COMPACT_ATOMS: atom_id res chain seq x y z
N MET A 1 0.93 27.25 20.67
CA MET A 1 0.64 26.01 21.41
C MET A 1 1.65 24.99 20.88
N THR A 2 2.81 24.91 21.48
CA THR A 2 3.88 23.96 21.15
C THR A 2 3.45 22.60 21.68
N LEU A 3 3.19 21.66 20.78
CA LEU A 3 3.00 20.26 21.15
C LEU A 3 4.34 19.75 21.68
N ASP A 4 4.38 19.30 22.92
CA ASP A 4 5.56 18.75 23.57
C ASP A 4 6.13 17.58 22.75
N GLU A 5 7.42 17.64 22.45
CA GLU A 5 8.16 16.69 21.62
C GLU A 5 8.35 15.29 22.27
N ASN A 6 7.82 15.08 23.48
CA ASN A 6 8.08 13.88 24.29
C ASN A 6 6.93 12.87 24.38
N ASP A 7 5.89 12.98 23.57
CA ASP A 7 4.69 12.12 23.70
C ASP A 7 4.81 10.72 23.05
N ASN A 8 5.96 10.38 22.48
CA ASN A 8 6.15 9.10 21.76
C ASN A 8 6.36 7.90 22.70
N ASP A 9 6.73 8.10 23.97
CA ASP A 9 7.01 7.04 24.94
C ASP A 9 5.86 6.72 25.90
N SER A 10 4.74 7.44 25.81
CA SER A 10 3.69 7.41 26.86
C SER A 10 2.57 6.38 26.63
N VAL A 11 2.44 5.79 25.43
CA VAL A 11 1.36 4.86 25.16
C VAL A 11 1.82 3.42 25.45
N PRO A 12 1.30 2.75 26.49
CA PRO A 12 1.67 1.39 26.81
C PRO A 12 1.25 0.42 25.70
N THR A 13 2.05 -0.60 25.44
CA THR A 13 1.77 -1.64 24.42
C THR A 13 0.45 -2.37 24.65
N THR A 14 -0.07 -2.34 25.89
CA THR A 14 -1.36 -2.90 26.28
C THR A 14 -2.55 -2.00 25.94
N HIS A 15 -2.30 -0.77 25.49
CA HIS A 15 -3.37 0.16 25.12
C HIS A 15 -4.15 -0.37 23.91
N PRO A 16 -5.49 -0.39 23.92
CA PRO A 16 -6.30 -0.95 22.83
C PRO A 16 -6.02 -0.35 21.45
N ARG A 17 -5.56 0.91 21.41
CA ARG A 17 -5.22 1.64 20.20
C ARG A 17 -3.71 1.84 19.99
N TYR A 18 -2.87 1.05 20.65
CA TYR A 18 -1.42 1.21 20.57
C TYR A 18 -0.90 1.24 19.14
N LEU A 19 -1.31 0.28 18.32
CA LEU A 19 -0.84 0.20 16.92
C LEU A 19 -1.33 1.38 16.08
N SER A 20 -2.60 1.75 16.18
CA SER A 20 -3.16 2.91 15.47
C SER A 20 -2.42 4.21 15.83
N LEU A 21 -2.17 4.44 17.12
CA LEU A 21 -1.43 5.60 17.59
C LEU A 21 0.04 5.59 17.11
N LYS A 22 0.70 4.43 17.16
CA LYS A 22 2.06 4.26 16.64
C LYS A 22 2.15 4.60 15.15
N TYR A 23 1.19 4.18 14.33
CA TYR A 23 1.19 4.50 12.90
C TYR A 23 0.89 5.98 12.62
N ARG A 24 0.02 6.61 13.42
CA ARG A 24 -0.19 8.07 13.35
C ARG A 24 1.09 8.84 13.64
N HIS A 25 1.83 8.45 14.68
CA HIS A 25 3.11 9.08 15.01
C HIS A 25 4.12 8.93 13.86
N LYS A 26 4.23 7.75 13.26
CA LYS A 26 5.10 7.55 12.08
C LYS A 26 4.74 8.49 10.91
N ILE A 27 3.46 8.69 10.64
CA ILE A 27 3.01 9.58 9.57
C ILE A 27 3.29 11.05 9.91
N ILE A 28 3.05 11.48 11.15
CA ILE A 28 3.33 12.84 11.63
C ILE A 28 4.83 13.12 11.58
N GLU A 29 5.65 12.20 12.05
CA GLU A 29 7.10 12.29 11.99
C GLU A 29 7.60 12.31 10.54
N GLY A 30 7.05 11.43 9.69
CA GLY A 30 7.34 11.43 8.26
C GLY A 30 7.03 12.78 7.59
N MET A 31 5.98 13.49 8.03
CA MET A 31 5.66 14.82 7.54
C MET A 31 6.71 15.85 8.02
N LYS A 32 7.09 15.83 9.29
CA LYS A 32 8.14 16.72 9.84
C LYS A 32 9.47 16.53 9.10
N ASN A 33 9.77 15.30 8.69
CA ASN A 33 11.00 14.92 7.99
C ASN A 33 10.89 14.97 6.45
N LEU A 34 9.88 15.66 5.88
CA LEU A 34 9.65 15.82 4.43
C LEU A 34 9.34 14.53 3.68
N VAL A 35 9.18 13.39 4.33
CA VAL A 35 8.82 12.11 3.71
C VAL A 35 7.35 12.12 3.28
N VAL A 36 6.45 12.56 4.18
CA VAL A 36 5.01 12.58 3.97
C VAL A 36 4.53 13.99 3.62
N ALA A 37 3.62 14.13 2.66
CA ALA A 37 2.94 15.39 2.36
C ALA A 37 1.82 15.66 3.39
N GLU A 38 1.43 16.93 3.61
CA GLU A 38 0.26 17.28 4.45
C GLU A 38 -1.00 16.51 4.04
N ALA A 39 -1.26 16.42 2.73
CA ALA A 39 -2.36 15.62 2.19
C ALA A 39 -2.25 14.14 2.56
N GLY A 40 -1.04 13.63 2.84
CA GLY A 40 -0.81 12.26 3.31
C GLY A 40 -1.37 12.01 4.70
N LEU A 41 -1.37 13.02 5.59
CA LEU A 41 -2.03 12.95 6.91
C LEU A 41 -3.54 12.74 6.76
N ILE A 42 -4.17 13.50 5.86
CA ILE A 42 -5.60 13.41 5.58
C ILE A 42 -5.95 12.05 4.97
N ALA A 43 -5.14 11.58 4.02
CA ALA A 43 -5.31 10.27 3.40
C ALA A 43 -5.17 9.13 4.42
N HIS A 44 -4.20 9.20 5.33
CA HIS A 44 -4.03 8.23 6.40
C HIS A 44 -5.25 8.18 7.34
N GLY A 45 -5.73 9.32 7.83
CA GLY A 45 -6.91 9.37 8.70
C GLY A 45 -8.18 8.86 8.03
N ARG A 46 -8.36 9.14 6.73
CA ARG A 46 -9.44 8.56 5.93
C ARG A 46 -9.30 7.04 5.81
N GLY A 47 -8.09 6.54 5.60
CA GLY A 47 -7.81 5.10 5.57
C GLY A 47 -8.10 4.41 6.89
N GLU A 48 -7.74 5.03 8.04
CA GLU A 48 -8.08 4.49 9.36
C GLU A 48 -9.60 4.29 9.54
N CYS A 49 -10.43 5.20 9.02
CA CYS A 49 -11.89 5.05 9.07
C CYS A 49 -12.34 3.75 8.38
N PHE A 50 -11.80 3.44 7.21
CA PHE A 50 -12.09 2.19 6.52
C PHE A 50 -11.53 0.97 7.27
N ASP A 51 -10.36 1.09 7.89
CA ASP A 51 -9.78 0.00 8.69
C ASP A 51 -10.68 -0.37 9.88
N TYR A 52 -11.28 0.60 10.56
CA TYR A 52 -12.26 0.35 11.62
C TYR A 52 -13.48 -0.45 11.13
N ILE A 53 -14.03 -0.10 9.97
CA ILE A 53 -15.20 -0.81 9.42
C ILE A 53 -14.84 -2.17 8.79
N LEU A 54 -13.57 -2.43 8.54
CA LEU A 54 -13.05 -3.76 8.20
C LEU A 54 -12.74 -4.61 9.44
N GLY A 55 -12.73 -4.01 10.63
CA GLY A 55 -12.44 -4.65 11.91
C GLY A 55 -10.95 -4.80 12.21
N GLU A 56 -10.10 -3.94 11.64
CA GLU A 56 -8.64 -3.84 11.89
C GLU A 56 -7.88 -5.18 11.77
N LYS A 57 -8.28 -6.00 10.80
CA LYS A 57 -7.72 -7.34 10.58
C LYS A 57 -7.66 -7.69 9.09
N THR A 58 -6.71 -8.55 8.75
CA THR A 58 -6.62 -9.12 7.40
C THR A 58 -7.74 -10.13 7.17
N THR A 59 -8.63 -9.83 6.25
CA THR A 59 -9.78 -10.67 5.89
C THR A 59 -9.38 -11.81 4.94
N GLU A 60 -10.24 -12.82 4.77
CA GLU A 60 -9.98 -13.91 3.80
C GLU A 60 -9.96 -13.38 2.36
N THR A 61 -10.74 -12.33 2.04
CA THR A 61 -10.68 -11.67 0.74
C THR A 61 -9.33 -10.97 0.52
N ALA A 62 -8.80 -10.31 1.56
CA ALA A 62 -7.47 -9.70 1.51
C ALA A 62 -6.37 -10.77 1.32
N LYS A 63 -6.44 -11.90 2.05
CA LYS A 63 -5.48 -13.02 1.88
C LYS A 63 -5.52 -13.59 0.47
N SER A 64 -6.71 -13.76 -0.11
CA SER A 64 -6.86 -14.21 -1.50
C SER A 64 -6.20 -13.25 -2.48
N ALA A 65 -6.43 -11.93 -2.33
CA ALA A 65 -5.82 -10.89 -3.15
C ALA A 65 -4.29 -10.83 -2.97
N ILE A 66 -3.78 -10.99 -1.74
CA ILE A 66 -2.34 -11.06 -1.45
C ILE A 66 -1.68 -12.22 -2.21
N LYS A 67 -2.27 -13.41 -2.20
CA LYS A 67 -1.74 -14.57 -2.95
C LYS A 67 -1.73 -14.29 -4.45
N ALA A 68 -2.80 -13.72 -5.00
CA ALA A 68 -2.87 -13.33 -6.40
C ALA A 68 -1.83 -12.25 -6.75
N ALA A 69 -1.64 -11.25 -5.89
CA ALA A 69 -0.66 -10.18 -6.07
C ALA A 69 0.78 -10.74 -6.12
N VAL A 70 1.14 -11.61 -5.18
CA VAL A 70 2.48 -12.23 -5.14
C VAL A 70 2.69 -13.14 -6.36
N ALA A 71 1.67 -13.89 -6.78
CA ALA A 71 1.75 -14.70 -7.99
C ALA A 71 1.96 -13.83 -9.24
N ALA A 72 1.22 -12.72 -9.37
CA ALA A 72 1.37 -11.78 -10.47
C ALA A 72 2.77 -11.15 -10.52
N LEU A 73 3.31 -10.73 -9.38
CA LEU A 73 4.66 -10.16 -9.27
C LEU A 73 5.76 -11.18 -9.63
N LYS A 74 5.59 -12.45 -9.23
CA LYS A 74 6.56 -13.52 -9.56
C LYS A 74 6.54 -13.92 -11.03
N LEU A 75 5.40 -13.81 -11.70
CA LEU A 75 5.23 -14.13 -13.12
C LEU A 75 5.59 -12.95 -14.05
N ALA A 76 5.69 -11.76 -13.50
CA ALA A 76 6.01 -10.56 -14.26
C ALA A 76 7.43 -10.58 -14.81
N LYS A 77 7.60 -10.01 -16.02
CA LYS A 77 8.92 -9.84 -16.64
C LYS A 77 9.64 -8.60 -16.14
N LYS A 78 8.89 -7.53 -15.89
CA LYS A 78 9.39 -6.24 -15.42
C LYS A 78 8.48 -5.68 -14.32
N PRO A 79 8.43 -6.33 -13.13
CA PRO A 79 7.62 -5.83 -12.03
C PRO A 79 8.29 -4.61 -11.37
N VAL A 80 7.47 -3.68 -10.88
CA VAL A 80 7.94 -2.51 -10.11
C VAL A 80 7.05 -2.29 -8.90
N ILE A 81 7.63 -1.94 -7.76
CA ILE A 81 6.93 -1.48 -6.57
C ILE A 81 7.03 0.04 -6.53
N SER A 82 5.91 0.73 -6.72
CA SER A 82 5.81 2.19 -6.57
C SER A 82 5.78 2.55 -5.09
N VAL A 83 6.64 3.49 -4.66
CA VAL A 83 6.75 3.92 -3.27
C VAL A 83 6.44 5.41 -3.18
N ASN A 84 5.39 5.75 -2.44
CA ASN A 84 5.06 7.12 -2.06
C ASN A 84 5.45 7.40 -0.59
N GLY A 85 5.32 8.67 -0.17
CA GLY A 85 5.74 9.09 1.17
C GLY A 85 5.04 8.33 2.31
N ASN A 86 3.74 8.06 2.19
CA ASN A 86 3.00 7.34 3.23
C ASN A 86 3.47 5.88 3.34
N ALA A 87 3.68 5.20 2.23
CA ALA A 87 4.20 3.83 2.21
C ALA A 87 5.61 3.77 2.80
N ALA A 88 6.49 4.70 2.43
CA ALA A 88 7.85 4.80 2.97
C ALA A 88 7.86 5.08 4.47
N ALA A 89 6.95 5.93 4.99
CA ALA A 89 6.88 6.23 6.41
C ALA A 89 6.34 5.07 7.26
N LEU A 90 5.34 4.34 6.72
CA LEU A 90 4.66 3.28 7.47
C LEU A 90 5.45 1.97 7.55
N VAL A 91 5.97 1.51 6.42
CA VAL A 91 6.50 0.14 6.26
C VAL A 91 7.82 0.08 5.47
N PRO A 92 8.82 0.94 5.71
CA PRO A 92 10.03 0.95 4.90
C PRO A 92 10.79 -0.38 4.94
N ASP A 93 10.98 -0.93 6.14
CA ASP A 93 11.71 -2.20 6.33
C ASP A 93 11.05 -3.37 5.60
N ASP A 94 9.72 -3.46 5.68
CA ASP A 94 8.98 -4.55 5.06
C ASP A 94 8.90 -4.38 3.54
N LEU A 95 8.80 -3.15 3.01
CA LEU A 95 8.92 -2.89 1.57
C LEU A 95 10.26 -3.34 1.03
N VAL A 96 11.36 -3.01 1.73
CA VAL A 96 12.71 -3.43 1.34
C VAL A 96 12.86 -4.95 1.41
N LYS A 97 12.33 -5.59 2.47
CA LYS A 97 12.32 -7.06 2.57
C LYS A 97 11.55 -7.71 1.42
N LEU A 98 10.37 -7.17 1.07
CA LEU A 98 9.55 -7.68 -0.03
C LEU A 98 10.30 -7.51 -1.37
N SER A 99 10.85 -6.32 -1.63
CA SER A 99 11.66 -6.01 -2.80
C SER A 99 12.81 -7.02 -2.96
N LYS A 100 13.59 -7.24 -1.92
CA LYS A 100 14.70 -8.22 -1.93
C LYS A 100 14.22 -9.66 -2.11
N ARG A 101 13.11 -10.04 -1.45
CA ARG A 101 12.56 -11.40 -1.54
C ARG A 101 12.09 -11.75 -2.94
N LEU A 102 11.48 -10.80 -3.64
CA LEU A 102 10.96 -10.98 -4.99
C LEU A 102 11.94 -10.50 -6.08
N ASN A 103 13.05 -9.87 -5.71
CA ASN A 103 14.00 -9.23 -6.62
C ASN A 103 13.33 -8.19 -7.51
N ILE A 104 12.54 -7.28 -6.90
CA ILE A 104 11.77 -6.23 -7.58
C ILE A 104 12.28 -4.86 -7.15
N PRO A 105 12.60 -3.93 -8.07
CA PRO A 105 13.04 -2.59 -7.73
C PRO A 105 11.92 -1.77 -7.05
N LEU A 106 12.36 -0.84 -6.20
CA LEU A 106 11.51 0.18 -5.60
C LEU A 106 11.63 1.47 -6.42
N GLU A 107 10.51 2.04 -6.88
CA GLU A 107 10.53 3.33 -7.57
C GLU A 107 9.78 4.38 -6.76
N ILE A 108 10.47 5.49 -6.43
CA ILE A 108 9.87 6.61 -5.71
C ILE A 108 8.97 7.40 -6.64
N ASN A 109 7.69 7.52 -6.27
CA ASN A 109 6.69 8.26 -7.03
C ASN A 109 5.92 9.21 -6.13
N LEU A 110 5.92 10.50 -6.49
CA LEU A 110 5.28 11.55 -5.70
C LEU A 110 3.98 12.05 -6.34
N PHE A 111 2.98 12.30 -5.49
CA PHE A 111 1.79 13.08 -5.86
C PHE A 111 2.07 14.58 -5.79
N TYR A 112 2.67 15.00 -4.69
CA TYR A 112 2.98 16.40 -4.39
C TYR A 112 4.49 16.55 -4.37
N TYR A 113 5.02 17.20 -5.39
CA TYR A 113 6.44 17.54 -5.42
C TYR A 113 6.74 18.63 -4.38
N LYS A 114 7.81 18.42 -3.64
CA LYS A 114 8.46 19.42 -2.81
C LYS A 114 9.95 19.11 -2.85
N GLU A 115 10.75 20.16 -2.97
CA GLU A 115 12.20 20.03 -2.95
C GLU A 115 12.67 19.26 -1.70
N GLY A 116 13.63 18.36 -1.89
CA GLY A 116 14.15 17.49 -0.83
C GLY A 116 13.30 16.27 -0.47
N ARG A 117 12.05 16.15 -0.95
CA ARG A 117 11.18 15.02 -0.59
C ARG A 117 11.63 13.70 -1.18
N ILE A 118 12.04 13.65 -2.43
CA ILE A 118 12.60 12.44 -3.05
C ILE A 118 13.79 11.95 -2.24
N GLU A 119 14.69 12.87 -1.89
CA GLU A 119 15.88 12.57 -1.10
C GLU A 119 15.53 12.07 0.32
N ALA A 120 14.53 12.67 0.96
CA ALA A 120 14.06 12.21 2.26
C ALA A 120 13.51 10.78 2.22
N ILE A 121 12.68 10.45 1.20
CA ILE A 121 12.16 9.09 1.00
C ILE A 121 13.30 8.12 0.67
N ARG A 122 14.24 8.52 -0.19
CA ARG A 122 15.42 7.73 -0.52
C ARG A 122 16.19 7.32 0.72
N ARG A 123 16.52 8.29 1.60
CA ARG A 123 17.24 8.02 2.86
C ARG A 123 16.50 7.04 3.76
N VAL A 124 15.17 7.16 3.86
CA VAL A 124 14.37 6.22 4.65
C VAL A 124 14.49 4.79 4.11
N LEU A 125 14.41 4.62 2.79
CA LEU A 125 14.56 3.30 2.16
C LEU A 125 15.99 2.77 2.25
N GLU A 126 17.02 3.61 2.08
CA GLU A 126 18.44 3.24 2.26
C GLU A 126 18.72 2.82 3.70
N ASN A 127 18.22 3.54 4.69
CA ASN A 127 18.35 3.18 6.10
C ASN A 127 17.67 1.83 6.41
N ALA A 128 16.59 1.49 5.70
CA ALA A 128 15.97 0.17 5.75
C ALA A 128 16.74 -0.90 4.95
N GLY A 129 17.85 -0.51 4.29
CA GLY A 129 18.74 -1.40 3.55
C GLY A 129 18.37 -1.62 2.10
N ALA A 130 17.62 -0.72 1.46
CA ALA A 130 17.37 -0.78 0.02
C ALA A 130 18.65 -0.50 -0.77
N THR A 131 18.85 -1.23 -1.88
CA THR A 131 20.02 -1.11 -2.77
C THR A 131 19.63 -0.76 -4.20
N ASP A 132 18.40 -1.02 -4.61
CA ASP A 132 17.85 -0.71 -5.94
C ASP A 132 16.63 0.20 -5.80
N ILE A 133 16.90 1.50 -5.75
CA ILE A 133 15.89 2.56 -5.64
C ILE A 133 15.92 3.38 -6.92
N ARG A 134 14.76 3.57 -7.54
CA ARG A 134 14.56 4.27 -8.81
C ARG A 134 13.66 5.50 -8.62
N GLY A 135 13.51 6.29 -9.69
CA GLY A 135 12.76 7.55 -9.65
C GLY A 135 13.54 8.70 -9.02
N ILE A 136 14.87 8.59 -8.97
CA ILE A 136 15.79 9.57 -8.37
C ILE A 136 16.53 10.36 -9.44
N ASN A 137 16.93 9.70 -10.51
CA ASN A 137 17.78 10.29 -11.55
C ASN A 137 16.93 11.02 -12.59
N GLU A 138 16.97 12.35 -12.59
CA GLU A 138 16.20 13.19 -13.52
C GLU A 138 16.47 12.87 -15.01
N ASN A 139 17.65 12.39 -15.36
CA ASN A 139 18.00 12.00 -16.73
C ASN A 139 17.35 10.68 -17.19
N GLN A 140 16.80 9.89 -16.29
CA GLN A 140 16.15 8.62 -16.57
C GLN A 140 14.63 8.70 -16.45
N ILE A 141 14.12 9.86 -16.04
CA ILE A 141 12.69 10.06 -15.85
C ILE A 141 12.02 10.33 -17.19
N VAL A 142 10.97 9.59 -17.47
CA VAL A 142 10.08 9.80 -18.62
C VAL A 142 8.70 10.28 -18.14
N GLU A 143 8.00 11.01 -19.00
CA GLU A 143 6.64 11.46 -18.72
C GLU A 143 5.62 10.51 -19.31
N LEU A 144 4.71 9.98 -18.48
CA LEU A 144 3.58 9.20 -18.94
C LEU A 144 2.50 10.11 -19.51
N HIS A 145 2.01 9.81 -20.71
CA HIS A 145 0.89 10.52 -21.30
C HIS A 145 -0.41 10.29 -20.50
N GLY A 146 -1.24 11.32 -20.41
CA GLY A 146 -2.55 11.24 -19.74
C GLY A 146 -2.52 11.43 -18.23
N LEU A 147 -1.37 11.73 -17.65
CA LEU A 147 -1.24 12.16 -16.26
C LEU A 147 -0.87 13.64 -16.22
N GLU A 148 -1.47 14.38 -15.30
CA GLU A 148 -1.12 15.78 -15.07
C GLU A 148 0.00 15.89 -14.02
N SER A 149 0.80 16.99 -14.10
CA SER A 149 1.84 17.36 -13.14
C SER A 149 2.94 16.29 -12.91
N ASN A 150 3.56 16.30 -11.74
CA ASN A 150 4.65 15.41 -11.34
C ASN A 150 4.29 13.91 -11.29
N ARG A 151 3.02 13.55 -11.36
CA ARG A 151 2.54 12.16 -11.44
C ARG A 151 2.96 11.47 -12.74
N ARG A 152 3.35 12.23 -13.77
CA ARG A 152 3.85 11.70 -15.04
C ARG A 152 5.27 11.17 -14.94
N LYS A 153 6.04 11.66 -13.97
CA LYS A 153 7.46 11.37 -13.85
C LYS A 153 7.64 9.97 -13.28
N VAL A 154 8.13 9.07 -14.11
CA VAL A 154 8.41 7.67 -13.78
C VAL A 154 9.71 7.25 -14.44
N GLU A 155 10.35 6.20 -13.93
CA GLU A 155 11.55 5.60 -14.51
C GLU A 155 11.22 4.20 -15.04
N LEU A 156 11.33 3.18 -14.22
CA LEU A 156 11.07 1.79 -14.63
C LEU A 156 9.57 1.50 -14.86
N ILE A 157 8.68 2.22 -14.19
CA ILE A 157 7.23 2.07 -14.39
C ILE A 157 6.84 2.28 -15.85
N ALA A 158 7.56 3.10 -16.62
CA ALA A 158 7.31 3.28 -18.05
C ALA A 158 7.33 1.95 -18.82
N GLU A 159 8.27 1.07 -18.49
CA GLU A 159 8.48 -0.22 -19.15
C GLU A 159 7.88 -1.41 -18.40
N ALA A 160 7.39 -1.20 -17.17
CA ALA A 160 6.86 -2.26 -16.34
C ALA A 160 5.63 -2.93 -16.98
N ASP A 161 5.53 -4.25 -16.82
CA ASP A 161 4.34 -5.03 -17.16
C ASP A 161 3.38 -5.20 -15.96
N VAL A 162 3.93 -5.20 -14.74
CA VAL A 162 3.17 -5.24 -13.48
C VAL A 162 3.67 -4.14 -12.55
N VAL A 163 2.75 -3.32 -12.05
CA VAL A 163 3.05 -2.24 -11.11
C VAL A 163 2.24 -2.43 -9.82
N MET A 164 2.93 -2.52 -8.69
CA MET A 164 2.28 -2.47 -7.38
C MET A 164 2.22 -1.03 -6.89
N VAL A 165 1.01 -0.53 -6.60
CA VAL A 165 0.71 0.85 -6.21
C VAL A 165 0.04 0.90 -4.83
N PRO A 166 0.80 0.89 -3.73
CA PRO A 166 0.24 1.02 -2.40
C PRO A 166 -0.18 2.45 -2.11
N LEU A 167 -1.39 2.64 -1.55
CA LEU A 167 -1.92 3.94 -1.12
C LEU A 167 -1.90 4.99 -2.24
N GLU A 168 -2.27 4.58 -3.45
CA GLU A 168 -2.19 5.37 -4.67
C GLU A 168 -3.52 6.02 -5.03
N ASP A 169 -3.52 7.04 -5.89
CA ASP A 169 -4.72 7.68 -6.39
C ASP A 169 -5.30 6.99 -7.65
N GLY A 170 -6.58 7.32 -7.94
CA GLY A 170 -7.27 6.77 -9.08
C GLY A 170 -6.74 7.26 -10.42
N ASP A 171 -6.20 8.47 -10.50
CA ASP A 171 -5.72 9.06 -11.76
C ASP A 171 -4.49 8.29 -12.27
N ARG A 172 -3.52 8.02 -11.38
CA ARG A 172 -2.35 7.21 -11.72
C ARG A 172 -2.75 5.77 -12.06
N THR A 173 -3.62 5.17 -11.25
CA THR A 173 -4.08 3.80 -11.48
C THR A 173 -4.77 3.65 -12.83
N GLU A 174 -5.69 4.56 -13.15
CA GLU A 174 -6.38 4.60 -14.44
C GLU A 174 -5.40 4.81 -15.61
N ALA A 175 -4.44 5.72 -15.48
CA ALA A 175 -3.45 5.98 -16.51
C ALA A 175 -2.55 4.75 -16.76
N LEU A 176 -2.11 4.07 -15.71
CA LEU A 176 -1.35 2.82 -15.84
C LEU A 176 -2.15 1.73 -16.55
N LYS A 177 -3.46 1.63 -16.26
CA LYS A 177 -4.37 0.71 -16.95
C LYS A 177 -4.56 1.04 -18.42
N LYS A 178 -4.66 2.33 -18.78
CA LYS A 178 -4.73 2.79 -20.18
C LYS A 178 -3.45 2.52 -20.97
N LEU A 179 -2.34 2.28 -20.29
CA LEU A 179 -1.05 1.86 -20.86
C LEU A 179 -0.86 0.33 -20.81
N ASP A 180 -1.96 -0.42 -20.70
CA ASP A 180 -2.00 -1.90 -20.67
C ASP A 180 -1.15 -2.55 -19.57
N LYS A 181 -0.83 -1.80 -18.50
CA LYS A 181 -0.11 -2.35 -17.37
C LYS A 181 -1.06 -3.12 -16.44
N LYS A 182 -0.58 -4.24 -15.89
CA LYS A 182 -1.29 -4.89 -14.79
C LYS A 182 -1.00 -4.14 -13.49
N VAL A 183 -2.05 -3.68 -12.82
CA VAL A 183 -1.96 -2.90 -11.58
C VAL A 183 -2.41 -3.70 -10.37
N ILE A 184 -1.56 -3.74 -9.35
CA ILE A 184 -1.85 -4.29 -8.02
C ILE A 184 -2.00 -3.12 -7.07
N ALA A 185 -3.18 -2.91 -6.50
CA ALA A 185 -3.44 -1.84 -5.54
C ALA A 185 -3.54 -2.36 -4.10
N ILE A 186 -3.02 -1.59 -3.16
CA ILE A 186 -3.30 -1.75 -1.72
C ILE A 186 -4.10 -0.51 -1.31
N ASP A 187 -5.39 -0.70 -1.04
CA ASP A 187 -6.30 0.39 -0.69
C ASP A 187 -7.36 -0.10 0.30
N LEU A 188 -7.49 0.56 1.43
CA LEU A 188 -8.51 0.26 2.43
C LEU A 188 -9.94 0.56 1.97
N ASN A 189 -10.11 1.41 0.98
CA ASN A 189 -11.42 1.74 0.43
C ASN A 189 -11.77 0.88 -0.79
N PRO A 190 -12.65 -0.13 -0.66
CA PRO A 190 -12.99 -1.05 -1.75
C PRO A 190 -13.77 -0.40 -2.89
N ILE A 191 -14.31 0.81 -2.69
CA ILE A 191 -15.07 1.58 -3.70
C ILE A 191 -14.31 2.78 -4.23
N SER A 192 -13.01 2.90 -3.94
CA SER A 192 -12.18 3.94 -4.52
C SER A 192 -11.98 3.72 -6.03
N ARG A 193 -11.66 4.79 -6.75
CA ARG A 193 -11.28 4.66 -8.17
C ARG A 193 -10.06 3.74 -8.33
N THR A 194 -9.08 3.84 -7.44
CA THR A 194 -7.92 2.95 -7.40
C THR A 194 -8.33 1.48 -7.30
N ALA A 195 -9.18 1.15 -6.32
CA ALA A 195 -9.65 -0.21 -6.11
C ALA A 195 -10.43 -0.76 -7.31
N LEU A 196 -11.22 0.07 -7.95
CA LEU A 196 -12.08 -0.34 -9.06
C LEU A 196 -11.32 -0.49 -10.40
N TRP A 197 -10.24 0.27 -10.61
CA TRP A 197 -9.43 0.22 -11.81
C TRP A 197 -8.34 -0.86 -11.78
N ALA A 198 -7.85 -1.23 -10.61
CA ALA A 198 -6.79 -2.21 -10.47
C ALA A 198 -7.22 -3.63 -10.90
N ASP A 199 -6.26 -4.41 -11.40
CA ASP A 199 -6.47 -5.84 -11.73
C ASP A 199 -6.55 -6.70 -10.47
N ILE A 200 -5.80 -6.32 -9.45
CA ILE A 200 -5.78 -6.97 -8.14
C ILE A 200 -5.84 -5.89 -7.08
N THR A 201 -6.90 -5.87 -6.28
CA THR A 201 -7.06 -4.94 -5.16
C THR A 201 -6.98 -5.68 -3.84
N ILE A 202 -5.99 -5.33 -3.02
CA ILE A 202 -5.85 -5.82 -1.66
C ILE A 202 -6.52 -4.80 -0.74
N VAL A 203 -7.72 -5.14 -0.26
CA VAL A 203 -8.47 -4.27 0.66
C VAL A 203 -8.05 -4.59 2.09
N ASP A 204 -6.97 -3.96 2.52
CA ASP A 204 -6.41 -4.09 3.87
C ASP A 204 -5.37 -2.99 4.11
N ASN A 205 -4.97 -2.82 5.38
CA ASN A 205 -3.95 -1.86 5.77
C ASN A 205 -2.56 -2.33 5.33
N ILE A 206 -1.78 -1.44 4.71
CA ILE A 206 -0.44 -1.72 4.21
C ILE A 206 0.48 -2.35 5.27
N VAL A 207 0.30 -1.96 6.54
CA VAL A 207 1.12 -2.47 7.67
C VAL A 207 0.89 -3.95 7.96
N ARG A 208 -0.23 -4.52 7.49
CA ARG A 208 -0.54 -5.95 7.54
C ARG A 208 -0.26 -6.61 6.20
N VAL A 209 -0.55 -5.92 5.11
CA VAL A 209 -0.41 -6.47 3.75
C VAL A 209 1.02 -6.84 3.43
N ILE A 210 1.99 -5.93 3.63
CA ILE A 210 3.37 -6.20 3.21
C ILE A 210 3.99 -7.38 3.96
N PRO A 211 3.86 -7.52 5.30
CA PRO A 211 4.27 -8.73 6.01
C PRO A 211 3.61 -10.02 5.48
N GLU A 212 2.31 -10.00 5.19
CA GLU A 212 1.62 -11.17 4.62
C GLU A 212 2.08 -11.48 3.18
N MET A 213 2.40 -10.47 2.36
CA MET A 213 3.01 -10.67 1.04
C MET A 213 4.40 -11.33 1.15
N ILE A 214 5.21 -10.94 2.14
CA ILE A 214 6.52 -11.57 2.39
C ILE A 214 6.35 -13.05 2.74
N LYS A 215 5.36 -13.38 3.60
CA LYS A 215 5.04 -14.78 3.93
C LYS A 215 4.57 -15.56 2.70
N ALA A 216 3.69 -14.99 1.90
CA ALA A 216 3.22 -15.61 0.66
C ALA A 216 4.37 -15.79 -0.36
N ALA A 217 5.30 -14.84 -0.45
CA ALA A 217 6.48 -14.96 -1.30
C ALA A 217 7.40 -16.11 -0.87
N GLU A 218 7.52 -16.36 0.44
CA GLU A 218 8.25 -17.52 0.96
C GLU A 218 7.50 -18.83 0.71
N GLU A 219 6.18 -18.89 0.96
CA GLU A 219 5.33 -20.03 0.64
C GLU A 219 5.48 -20.44 -0.84
N PHE A 220 5.53 -19.44 -1.74
CA PHE A 220 5.60 -19.67 -3.19
C PHE A 220 7.03 -19.85 -3.72
N LYS A 221 8.02 -20.03 -2.85
CA LYS A 221 9.42 -20.19 -3.26
C LYS A 221 9.62 -21.37 -4.23
N ASN A 222 8.93 -22.47 -3.97
CA ASN A 222 9.04 -23.70 -4.75
C ASN A 222 7.86 -23.93 -5.70
N TYR A 223 6.96 -22.94 -5.86
CA TYR A 223 5.85 -23.06 -6.80
C TYR A 223 6.35 -22.96 -8.24
N THR A 224 5.80 -23.81 -9.08
CA THR A 224 6.02 -23.75 -10.53
C THR A 224 5.27 -22.57 -11.14
N GLU A 225 5.62 -22.19 -12.36
CA GLU A 225 4.87 -21.19 -13.12
C GLU A 225 3.39 -21.58 -13.26
N GLN A 226 3.11 -22.87 -13.48
CA GLN A 226 1.74 -23.40 -13.59
C GLN A 226 0.95 -23.22 -12.28
N ASP A 227 1.57 -23.42 -11.12
CA ASP A 227 0.92 -23.21 -9.83
C ASP A 227 0.54 -21.73 -9.64
N LEU A 228 1.45 -20.81 -9.99
CA LEU A 228 1.19 -19.38 -9.92
C LEU A 228 0.10 -18.93 -10.90
N VAL A 229 0.13 -19.42 -12.13
CA VAL A 229 -0.93 -19.17 -13.14
C VAL A 229 -2.28 -19.68 -12.64
N LYS A 230 -2.33 -20.84 -12.00
CA LYS A 230 -3.56 -21.39 -11.41
C LYS A 230 -4.14 -20.48 -10.33
N ILE A 231 -3.27 -19.89 -9.49
CA ILE A 231 -3.72 -18.90 -8.47
C ILE A 231 -4.37 -17.70 -9.15
N LEU A 232 -3.75 -17.14 -10.19
CA LEU A 232 -4.28 -15.98 -10.92
C LEU A 232 -5.60 -16.30 -11.64
N ASN A 233 -5.72 -17.47 -12.28
CA ASN A 233 -6.92 -17.88 -12.98
C ASN A 233 -8.12 -18.10 -12.05
N ASN A 234 -7.85 -18.45 -10.79
CA ASN A 234 -8.87 -18.64 -9.76
C ASN A 234 -9.23 -17.32 -9.03
N PHE A 235 -8.50 -16.23 -9.27
CA PHE A 235 -8.78 -14.93 -8.65
C PHE A 235 -9.64 -14.06 -9.55
N ASN A 236 -10.68 -13.48 -9.00
CA ASN A 236 -11.53 -12.50 -9.66
C ASN A 236 -11.65 -11.25 -8.80
N ASN A 237 -11.04 -10.14 -9.22
CA ASN A 237 -10.97 -8.90 -8.45
C ASN A 237 -12.37 -8.33 -8.15
N LYS A 238 -13.27 -8.31 -9.14
CA LYS A 238 -14.63 -7.80 -8.96
C LYS A 238 -15.39 -8.59 -7.90
N MET A 239 -15.36 -9.91 -7.96
CA MET A 239 -15.99 -10.78 -6.96
C MET A 239 -15.34 -10.62 -5.58
N ASN A 240 -14.01 -10.43 -5.55
CA ASN A 240 -13.29 -10.24 -4.30
C ASN A 240 -13.67 -8.93 -3.61
N ILE A 241 -13.81 -7.84 -4.37
CA ILE A 241 -14.30 -6.54 -3.88
C ILE A 241 -15.75 -6.67 -3.40
N GLN A 242 -16.63 -7.33 -4.14
CA GLN A 242 -18.03 -7.57 -3.71
C GLN A 242 -18.09 -8.32 -2.39
N LYS A 243 -17.36 -9.41 -2.24
CA LYS A 243 -17.27 -10.14 -0.97
C LYS A 243 -16.72 -9.28 0.18
N THR A 244 -15.78 -8.40 -0.12
CA THR A 244 -15.25 -7.47 0.90
C THR A 244 -16.32 -6.47 1.35
N LEU A 245 -17.13 -5.96 0.43
CA LEU A 245 -18.27 -5.10 0.78
C LEU A 245 -19.31 -5.85 1.63
N ASP A 246 -19.60 -7.10 1.32
CA ASP A 246 -20.49 -7.93 2.13
C ASP A 246 -19.94 -8.11 3.56
N LEU A 247 -18.63 -8.37 3.69
CA LEU A 247 -17.96 -8.45 5.01
C LEU A 247 -18.09 -7.14 5.80
N ILE A 248 -17.91 -5.98 5.16
CA ILE A 248 -18.08 -4.66 5.78
C ILE A 248 -19.52 -4.48 6.27
N ILE A 249 -20.50 -4.78 5.42
CA ILE A 249 -21.94 -4.67 5.76
C ILE A 249 -22.26 -5.55 6.96
N ASP A 250 -21.80 -6.78 6.96
CA ASP A 250 -22.07 -7.72 8.06
C ASP A 250 -21.36 -7.32 9.35
N TYR A 251 -20.12 -6.80 9.24
CA TYR A 251 -19.40 -6.26 10.40
C TYR A 251 -20.18 -5.09 11.02
N ILE A 252 -20.63 -4.13 10.22
CA ILE A 252 -21.41 -2.98 10.68
C ILE A 252 -22.74 -3.43 11.31
N LYS A 253 -23.46 -4.38 10.69
CA LYS A 253 -24.70 -4.96 11.27
C LYS A 253 -24.46 -5.62 12.63
N ASN A 254 -23.33 -6.30 12.79
CA ASN A 254 -22.98 -6.94 14.06
C ASN A 254 -22.61 -5.89 15.12
N GLN A 255 -21.81 -4.87 14.76
CA GLN A 255 -21.50 -3.76 15.67
C GLN A 255 -22.77 -3.04 16.15
N LYS A 256 -23.75 -2.80 15.26
CA LYS A 256 -25.04 -2.23 15.65
C LYS A 256 -25.73 -3.01 16.77
N LYS A 257 -25.60 -4.34 16.82
CA LYS A 257 -26.18 -5.18 17.88
C LYS A 257 -25.38 -5.11 19.19
N GLU A 258 -24.04 -4.91 19.10
CA GLU A 258 -23.13 -4.96 20.25
C GLU A 258 -22.93 -3.61 20.95
N VAL A 259 -23.03 -2.49 20.19
CA VAL A 259 -22.79 -1.12 20.73
C VAL A 259 -23.57 -0.84 22.02
N PHE A 260 -24.86 -1.19 22.05
CA PHE A 260 -25.67 -0.95 23.22
C PHE A 260 -25.45 -1.95 24.38
N LYS A 261 -24.85 -3.11 24.11
CA LYS A 261 -24.49 -4.05 25.17
C LYS A 261 -23.25 -3.57 25.91
N THR A 262 -22.29 -3.00 25.19
CA THR A 262 -21.05 -2.47 25.77
C THR A 262 -21.27 -1.22 26.61
N LEU A 263 -22.26 -0.37 26.24
CA LEU A 263 -22.59 0.86 26.96
C LEU A 263 -23.44 0.61 28.23
N LYS A 264 -23.94 -0.62 28.48
CA LYS A 264 -24.67 -0.98 29.68
C LYS A 264 -23.79 -1.51 30.82
N LYS A 265 -22.48 -1.46 30.64
CA LYS A 265 -21.48 -1.74 31.68
C LYS A 265 -20.97 -0.42 32.25
#